data_73813183042c536dc7d0ba46a0a71ecd
#
_entry.id   73813183042c536dc7d0ba46a0a71ecd
#
_cell.length_a   1.000
_cell.length_b   1.000
_cell.length_c   1.000
_cell.angle_alpha   90.00
_cell.angle_beta   90.00
_cell.angle_gamma   90.00
#
_symmetry.space_group_name_H-M   'P 1'
#
loop_
_entity.id
_entity.type
_entity.pdbx_description
1 polymer ?
#
loop_
_entity_poly.entity_id
_entity_poly.type
_entity_poly.pdbx_seq_one_letter_code
_entity_poly.pdbx_strand_id
1 'polypeptide(L)'
;MKDRKTRICMACCPGGHFAELRLATKEISESEYDIYWLTFKSTHLKGFLQQRHHHYVINVIPSQKWTWIVNAFQSLYFLLRERPDVIISTGSGMAFPTIFFGKLLLKSKVIYVCSAADVYTSSRTPKRAYKYSDLFCVQWKEMLK
;
A
#
# COMPACT_ATOMS: atom_id res chain seq x y z
N MET A 1 27.14 -2.67 -15.43
CA MET A 1 26.41 -2.30 -14.20
C MET A 1 25.27 -3.30 -14.00
N LYS A 2 25.20 -3.97 -12.84
CA LYS A 2 24.04 -4.80 -12.53
C LYS A 2 22.88 -3.82 -12.30
N ASP A 3 21.92 -3.79 -13.20
CA ASP A 3 20.74 -2.94 -13.03
C ASP A 3 20.04 -3.32 -11.72
N ARG A 4 19.86 -2.34 -10.85
CA ARG A 4 19.12 -2.52 -9.59
C ARG A 4 17.71 -2.96 -9.94
N LYS A 5 17.25 -4.05 -9.35
CA LYS A 5 15.83 -4.45 -9.49
C LYS A 5 14.91 -3.30 -9.07
N THR A 6 13.82 -3.12 -9.80
CA THR A 6 12.77 -2.19 -9.41
C THR A 6 12.22 -2.60 -8.05
N ARG A 7 12.21 -1.68 -7.10
CA ARG A 7 11.73 -1.92 -5.74
C ARG A 7 10.26 -1.56 -5.61
N ILE A 8 9.47 -2.50 -5.14
CA ILE A 8 8.02 -2.37 -5.01
C ILE A 8 7.61 -2.46 -3.54
N CYS A 9 6.88 -1.45 -3.08
CA CYS A 9 6.21 -1.44 -1.78
C CYS A 9 4.77 -1.94 -1.93
N MET A 10 4.42 -3.03 -1.27
CA MET A 10 3.06 -3.55 -1.15
C MET A 10 2.45 -3.04 0.15
N ALA A 11 1.61 -2.00 0.09
CA ALA A 11 1.06 -1.33 1.26
C ALA A 11 -0.44 -1.61 1.44
N CYS A 12 -0.80 -2.35 2.49
CA CYS A 12 -2.20 -2.66 2.79
C CYS A 12 -2.39 -3.06 4.26
N CYS A 13 -3.62 -2.98 4.74
CA CYS A 13 -3.96 -3.60 6.02
C CYS A 13 -4.16 -5.12 5.88
N PRO A 14 -4.02 -5.89 6.98
CA PRO A 14 -4.40 -7.30 7.01
C PRO A 14 -5.87 -7.52 6.66
N GLY A 15 -6.20 -8.73 6.26
CA GLY A 15 -7.58 -9.13 5.92
C GLY A 15 -7.90 -9.00 4.43
N GLY A 16 -9.09 -8.48 4.10
CA GLY A 16 -9.58 -8.39 2.71
C GLY A 16 -8.66 -7.60 1.80
N HIS A 17 -8.18 -6.44 2.23
CA HIS A 17 -7.23 -5.63 1.45
C HIS A 17 -5.94 -6.38 1.11
N PHE A 18 -5.42 -7.16 2.05
CA PHE A 18 -4.24 -7.99 1.82
C PHE A 18 -4.53 -9.10 0.79
N ALA A 19 -5.67 -9.78 0.91
CA ALA A 19 -6.07 -10.83 -0.02
C ALA A 19 -6.26 -10.27 -1.45
N GLU A 20 -6.92 -9.12 -1.57
CA GLU A 20 -7.10 -8.41 -2.83
C GLU A 20 -5.78 -7.97 -3.45
N LEU A 21 -4.87 -7.42 -2.64
CA LEU A 21 -3.55 -7.00 -3.12
C LEU A 21 -2.74 -8.20 -3.65
N ARG A 22 -2.75 -9.31 -2.91
CA ARG A 22 -2.09 -10.55 -3.38
C ARG A 22 -2.67 -11.05 -4.69
N LEU A 23 -3.98 -11.02 -4.82
CA LEU A 23 -4.65 -11.46 -6.06
C LEU A 23 -4.32 -10.54 -7.23
N ALA A 24 -4.38 -9.23 -7.01
CA ALA A 24 -4.08 -8.23 -8.04
C ALA A 24 -2.60 -8.27 -8.50
N THR A 25 -1.69 -8.72 -7.64
CA THR A 25 -0.24 -8.74 -7.92
C THR A 25 0.33 -10.15 -8.08
N LYS A 26 -0.52 -11.16 -8.28
CA LYS A 26 -0.09 -12.58 -8.35
C LYS A 26 0.93 -12.88 -9.45
N GLU A 27 0.92 -12.10 -10.54
CA GLU A 27 1.85 -12.24 -11.66
C GLU A 27 3.17 -11.48 -11.45
N ILE A 28 3.29 -10.68 -10.38
CA ILE A 28 4.51 -9.94 -10.06
C ILE A 28 5.47 -10.87 -9.30
N SER A 29 6.58 -11.22 -9.94
CA SER A 29 7.53 -12.19 -9.40
C SER A 29 8.57 -11.54 -8.48
N GLU A 30 8.78 -12.12 -7.29
CA GLU A 30 9.86 -11.76 -6.38
C GLU A 30 11.26 -12.07 -6.97
N SER A 31 11.34 -12.89 -8.03
CA SER A 31 12.60 -13.12 -8.75
C SER A 31 13.00 -11.94 -9.62
N GLU A 32 12.05 -11.19 -10.15
CA GLU A 32 12.26 -10.05 -11.06
C GLU A 32 12.32 -8.72 -10.32
N TYR A 33 11.55 -8.58 -9.26
CA TYR A 33 11.38 -7.35 -8.49
C TYR A 33 11.86 -7.51 -7.04
N ASP A 34 12.30 -6.41 -6.46
CA ASP A 34 12.63 -6.32 -5.04
C ASP A 34 11.38 -5.86 -4.28
N ILE A 35 10.64 -6.82 -3.72
CA ILE A 35 9.33 -6.58 -3.11
C ILE A 35 9.45 -6.54 -1.59
N TYR A 36 8.84 -5.53 -0.97
CA TYR A 36 8.62 -5.52 0.47
C TYR A 36 7.17 -5.14 0.82
N TRP A 37 6.72 -5.64 1.96
CA TRP A 37 5.36 -5.43 2.46
C TRP A 37 5.36 -4.41 3.58
N LEU A 38 4.42 -3.47 3.54
CA LEU A 38 4.16 -2.51 4.60
C LEU A 38 2.74 -2.68 5.11
N THR A 39 2.60 -3.14 6.35
CA THR A 39 1.32 -3.47 6.96
C THR A 39 1.39 -3.27 8.48
N PHE A 40 0.31 -3.49 9.21
CA PHE A 40 0.39 -3.57 10.66
C PHE A 40 0.43 -5.03 11.15
N LYS A 41 0.93 -5.23 12.36
CA LYS A 41 1.14 -6.57 12.93
C LYS A 41 -0.19 -7.32 13.07
N SER A 42 -0.27 -8.51 12.51
CA SER A 42 -1.42 -9.41 12.58
C SER A 42 -0.97 -10.86 12.63
N THR A 43 -1.62 -11.66 13.45
CA THR A 43 -1.34 -13.11 13.56
C THR A 43 -1.62 -13.82 12.24
N HIS A 44 -2.63 -13.39 11.50
CA HIS A 44 -3.01 -13.99 10.21
C HIS A 44 -1.94 -13.85 9.12
N LEU A 45 -1.12 -12.79 9.19
CA LEU A 45 -0.07 -12.56 8.19
C LEU A 45 1.30 -13.08 8.60
N LYS A 46 1.47 -13.51 9.85
CA LYS A 46 2.78 -13.92 10.38
C LYS A 46 3.45 -14.99 9.52
N GLY A 47 2.73 -16.04 9.16
CA GLY A 47 3.27 -17.13 8.34
C GLY A 47 3.68 -16.69 6.93
N PHE A 48 2.88 -15.82 6.31
CA PHE A 48 3.19 -15.28 4.99
C PHE A 48 4.41 -14.34 4.99
N LEU A 49 4.48 -13.45 6.00
CA LEU A 49 5.52 -12.42 6.07
C LEU A 49 6.85 -12.94 6.62
N GLN A 50 6.86 -14.06 7.34
CA GLN A 50 8.03 -14.59 8.03
C GLN A 50 9.24 -14.78 7.10
N GLN A 51 9.02 -15.13 5.84
CA GLN A 51 10.07 -15.37 4.84
C GLN A 51 10.17 -14.24 3.80
N ARG A 52 9.52 -13.09 4.05
CA ARG A 52 9.48 -11.97 3.12
C ARG A 52 9.95 -10.69 3.77
N HIS A 53 10.57 -9.83 2.96
CA HIS A 53 10.94 -8.49 3.42
C HIS A 53 9.68 -7.72 3.77
N HIS A 54 9.56 -7.25 5.01
CA HIS A 54 8.40 -6.52 5.48
C HIS A 54 8.72 -5.55 6.60
N HIS A 55 7.87 -4.57 6.77
CA HIS A 55 7.88 -3.62 7.87
C HIS A 55 6.49 -3.49 8.48
N TYR A 56 6.45 -3.25 9.78
CA TYR A 56 5.22 -2.97 10.49
C TYR A 56 5.12 -1.49 10.84
N VAL A 57 3.96 -0.92 10.55
CA VAL A 57 3.52 0.39 11.02
C VAL A 57 2.33 0.23 11.94
N ILE A 58 2.05 1.24 12.76
CA ILE A 58 0.86 1.20 13.62
C ILE A 58 -0.42 1.27 12.76
N ASN A 59 -1.46 0.57 13.21
CA ASN A 59 -2.78 0.74 12.60
C ASN A 59 -3.33 2.14 12.88
N VAL A 60 -4.01 2.71 11.91
CA VAL A 60 -4.67 4.01 12.05
C VAL A 60 -6.09 3.80 12.54
N ILE A 61 -6.40 4.38 13.70
CA ILE A 61 -7.72 4.36 14.31
C ILE A 61 -8.34 5.74 14.14
N PRO A 62 -9.48 5.88 13.41
CA PRO A 62 -10.05 7.19 13.07
C PRO A 62 -10.36 8.09 14.28
N SER A 63 -10.75 7.51 15.40
CA SER A 63 -11.03 8.23 16.65
C SER A 63 -9.78 8.67 17.43
N GLN A 64 -8.62 8.13 17.09
CA GLN A 64 -7.35 8.38 17.78
C GLN A 64 -6.37 9.10 16.86
N LYS A 65 -6.39 10.42 16.85
CA LYS A 65 -5.57 11.25 15.93
C LYS A 65 -4.07 10.98 16.05
N TRP A 66 -3.58 10.64 17.24
CA TRP A 66 -2.17 10.34 17.46
C TRP A 66 -1.68 9.14 16.64
N THR A 67 -2.57 8.16 16.35
CA THR A 67 -2.21 6.98 15.53
C THR A 67 -1.87 7.38 14.10
N TRP A 68 -2.50 8.43 13.56
CA TRP A 68 -2.18 8.99 12.25
C TRP A 68 -0.79 9.62 12.23
N ILE A 69 -0.44 10.35 13.28
CA ILE A 69 0.87 11.02 13.40
C ILE A 69 1.97 9.96 13.47
N VAL A 70 1.83 8.98 14.35
CA VAL A 70 2.83 7.90 14.51
C VAL A 70 2.97 7.09 13.22
N ASN A 71 1.85 6.70 12.59
CA ASN A 71 1.88 5.99 11.32
C ASN A 71 2.58 6.81 10.23
N ALA A 72 2.31 8.11 10.16
CA ALA A 72 2.94 8.99 9.18
C ALA A 72 4.46 9.03 9.33
N PHE A 73 4.97 9.15 10.56
CA PHE A 73 6.42 9.11 10.83
C PHE A 73 7.03 7.75 10.51
N GLN A 74 6.38 6.65 10.89
CA GLN A 74 6.85 5.30 10.57
C GLN A 74 6.87 5.06 9.06
N SER A 75 5.81 5.44 8.36
CA SER A 75 5.71 5.32 6.90
C SER A 75 6.83 6.13 6.22
N LEU A 76 7.03 7.37 6.64
CA LEU A 76 8.10 8.21 6.12
C LEU A 76 9.48 7.60 6.36
N TYR A 77 9.74 7.11 7.58
CA TYR A 77 10.99 6.45 7.92
C TYR A 77 11.30 5.26 7.00
N PHE A 78 10.34 4.35 6.82
CA PHE A 78 10.52 3.19 5.95
C PHE A 78 10.65 3.58 4.47
N LEU A 79 9.89 4.58 4.02
CA LEU A 79 10.02 5.08 2.66
C LEU A 79 11.40 5.66 2.37
N LEU A 80 11.96 6.45 3.27
CA LEU A 80 13.30 7.02 3.12
C LEU A 80 14.40 5.96 3.14
N ARG A 81 14.20 4.91 3.95
CA ARG A 81 15.12 3.77 4.05
C ARG A 81 15.06 2.88 2.81
N GLU A 82 13.86 2.50 2.37
CA GLU A 82 13.67 1.54 1.30
C GLU A 82 13.68 2.19 -0.10
N ARG A 83 13.24 3.42 -0.22
CA ARG A 83 13.15 4.19 -1.47
C ARG A 83 12.49 3.40 -2.60
N PRO A 84 11.22 3.01 -2.47
CA PRO A 84 10.53 2.25 -3.48
C PRO A 84 10.37 3.06 -4.77
N ASP A 85 10.52 2.38 -5.90
CA ASP A 85 10.23 2.95 -7.22
C ASP A 85 8.72 2.96 -7.48
N VAL A 86 8.04 1.93 -6.97
CA VAL A 86 6.60 1.72 -7.14
C VAL A 86 5.94 1.41 -5.79
N ILE A 87 4.78 1.97 -5.56
CA ILE A 87 3.90 1.66 -4.42
C ILE A 87 2.60 1.09 -4.98
N ILE A 88 2.22 -0.10 -4.55
CA ILE A 88 0.95 -0.72 -4.90
C ILE A 88 0.12 -0.90 -3.63
N SER A 89 -1.10 -0.42 -3.64
CA SER A 89 -1.98 -0.46 -2.47
C SER A 89 -3.42 -0.76 -2.83
N THR A 90 -4.08 -1.53 -2.01
CA THR A 90 -5.54 -1.72 -2.05
C THR A 90 -6.26 -0.82 -1.04
N GLY A 91 -5.51 0.02 -0.33
CA GLY A 91 -6.06 1.02 0.57
C GLY A 91 -5.97 0.69 2.05
N SER A 92 -6.89 1.24 2.78
CA SER A 92 -7.00 1.47 4.20
C SER A 92 -6.27 2.73 4.69
N GLY A 93 -6.76 3.29 5.81
CA GLY A 93 -6.19 4.53 6.36
C GLY A 93 -4.69 4.43 6.65
N MET A 94 -4.21 3.25 7.08
CA MET A 94 -2.80 3.04 7.41
C MET A 94 -1.85 3.12 6.20
N ALA A 95 -2.35 2.85 4.99
CA ALA A 95 -1.54 2.90 3.78
C ALA A 95 -1.47 4.31 3.17
N PHE A 96 -2.39 5.20 3.54
CA PHE A 96 -2.46 6.54 2.95
C PHE A 96 -1.20 7.39 3.17
N PRO A 97 -0.57 7.46 4.36
CA PRO A 97 0.68 8.19 4.53
C PRO A 97 1.80 7.68 3.62
N THR A 98 1.87 6.35 3.41
CA THR A 98 2.84 5.74 2.49
C THR A 98 2.62 6.21 1.05
N ILE A 99 1.38 6.22 0.57
CA ILE A 99 1.01 6.73 -0.75
C ILE A 99 1.39 8.20 -0.88
N PHE A 100 0.98 9.00 0.10
CA PHE A 100 1.18 10.44 0.10
C PHE A 100 2.66 10.83 0.06
N PHE A 101 3.45 10.35 1.01
CA PHE A 101 4.87 10.67 1.09
C PHE A 101 5.68 10.04 -0.05
N GLY A 102 5.35 8.81 -0.45
CA GLY A 102 6.02 8.15 -1.56
C GLY A 102 5.84 8.92 -2.86
N LYS A 103 4.63 9.43 -3.12
CA LYS A 103 4.36 10.23 -4.31
C LYS A 103 5.05 11.60 -4.27
N LEU A 104 4.92 12.32 -3.17
CA LEU A 104 5.38 13.72 -3.08
C LEU A 104 6.89 13.85 -2.86
N LEU A 105 7.47 13.01 -2.00
CA LEU A 105 8.87 13.15 -1.62
C LEU A 105 9.80 12.28 -2.44
N LEU A 106 9.41 11.05 -2.73
CA LEU A 106 10.26 10.10 -3.46
C LEU A 106 9.94 10.04 -4.95
N LYS A 107 8.84 10.64 -5.38
CA LYS A 107 8.33 10.55 -6.76
C LYS A 107 8.07 9.12 -7.22
N SER A 108 7.78 8.22 -6.27
CA SER A 108 7.40 6.84 -6.55
C SER A 108 6.16 6.80 -7.45
N LYS A 109 6.10 5.84 -8.35
CA LYS A 109 4.85 5.55 -9.07
C LYS A 109 3.87 4.89 -8.14
N VAL A 110 2.63 5.35 -8.14
CA VAL A 110 1.57 4.83 -7.26
C VAL A 110 0.50 4.16 -8.09
N ILE A 111 0.27 2.88 -7.79
CA ILE A 111 -0.82 2.08 -8.33
C ILE A 111 -1.80 1.80 -7.19
N TYR A 112 -3.02 2.29 -7.33
CA TYR A 112 -4.07 2.06 -6.37
C TYR A 112 -5.14 1.14 -6.96
N VAL A 113 -5.47 0.07 -6.25
CA VAL A 113 -6.52 -0.88 -6.62
C VAL A 113 -7.66 -0.74 -5.63
N CYS A 114 -8.83 -0.28 -6.09
CA CYS A 114 -10.01 -0.19 -5.25
C CYS A 114 -10.44 -1.56 -4.74
N SER A 115 -10.94 -1.60 -3.50
CA SER A 115 -11.53 -2.81 -2.95
C SER A 115 -12.77 -3.22 -3.72
N ALA A 116 -12.98 -4.52 -3.84
CA ALA A 116 -14.23 -5.06 -4.39
C ALA A 116 -15.48 -4.69 -3.57
N ALA A 117 -15.29 -4.30 -2.31
CA ALA A 117 -16.36 -3.81 -1.45
C ALA A 117 -16.86 -2.41 -1.82
N ASP A 118 -16.06 -1.61 -2.54
CA ASP A 118 -16.42 -0.28 -3.01
C ASP A 118 -17.20 -0.38 -4.35
N VAL A 119 -18.49 -0.68 -4.30
CA VAL A 119 -19.33 -0.88 -5.51
C VAL A 119 -19.89 0.42 -6.06
N TYR A 120 -20.54 1.22 -5.21
CA TYR A 120 -21.25 2.43 -5.63
C TYR A 120 -20.61 3.72 -5.13
N THR A 121 -19.98 3.67 -3.97
CA THR A 121 -19.32 4.83 -3.39
C THR A 121 -17.97 4.44 -2.82
N SER A 122 -16.94 5.14 -3.22
CA SER A 122 -15.63 4.94 -2.62
C SER A 122 -15.62 5.46 -1.18
N SER A 123 -14.98 4.73 -0.29
CA SER A 123 -14.64 5.19 1.05
C SER A 123 -13.72 6.44 0.98
N ARG A 124 -13.42 7.04 2.14
CA ARG A 124 -12.59 8.27 2.16
C ARG A 124 -11.17 8.06 1.63
N THR A 125 -10.59 6.89 1.86
CA THR A 125 -9.20 6.60 1.46
C THR A 125 -9.03 6.54 -0.06
N PRO A 126 -9.85 5.82 -0.85
CA PRO A 126 -9.77 5.84 -2.30
C PRO A 126 -9.91 7.25 -2.89
N LYS A 127 -10.85 8.06 -2.41
CA LYS A 127 -11.03 9.44 -2.88
C LYS A 127 -9.77 10.31 -2.68
N ARG A 128 -9.08 10.12 -1.56
CA ARG A 128 -7.82 10.82 -1.29
C ARG A 128 -6.67 10.23 -2.12
N ALA A 129 -6.56 8.91 -2.18
CA ALA A 129 -5.52 8.21 -2.91
C ALA A 129 -5.57 8.50 -4.42
N TYR A 130 -6.75 8.70 -5.00
CA TYR A 130 -6.93 9.02 -6.41
C TYR A 130 -6.05 10.20 -6.86
N LYS A 131 -5.96 11.26 -6.04
CA LYS A 131 -5.16 12.45 -6.35
C LYS A 131 -3.65 12.19 -6.43
N TYR A 132 -3.19 11.11 -5.80
CA TYR A 132 -1.77 10.78 -5.70
C TYR A 132 -1.39 9.54 -6.50
N SER A 133 -2.37 8.92 -7.19
CA SER A 133 -2.15 7.70 -7.97
C SER A 133 -1.79 8.02 -9.41
N ASP A 134 -0.81 7.33 -9.95
CA ASP A 134 -0.49 7.33 -11.38
C ASP A 134 -1.41 6.37 -12.14
N LEU A 135 -1.82 5.28 -11.50
CA LEU A 135 -2.80 4.34 -12.01
C LEU A 135 -3.81 4.03 -10.90
N PHE A 136 -5.08 4.23 -11.22
CA PHE A 136 -6.18 3.97 -10.29
C PHE A 136 -7.12 2.94 -10.90
N CYS A 137 -7.10 1.72 -10.33
CA CYS A 137 -7.87 0.59 -10.83
C CYS A 137 -9.17 0.46 -10.03
N VAL A 138 -10.27 0.37 -10.73
CA VAL A 138 -11.59 0.06 -10.16
C VAL A 138 -12.03 -1.34 -10.55
N GLN A 139 -12.73 -2.03 -9.66
CA GLN A 139 -13.21 -3.38 -9.93
C GLN A 139 -14.62 -3.42 -10.52
N TRP A 140 -15.37 -2.31 -10.44
CA TRP A 140 -16.75 -2.20 -10.88
C TRP A 140 -16.91 -1.05 -11.87
N LYS A 141 -17.67 -1.30 -12.95
CA LYS A 141 -17.94 -0.29 -13.99
C LYS A 141 -18.68 0.94 -13.43
N GLU A 142 -19.47 0.75 -12.40
CA GLU A 142 -20.23 1.78 -11.69
C GLU A 142 -19.32 2.85 -11.06
N MET A 143 -18.08 2.51 -10.78
CA MET A 143 -17.07 3.40 -10.22
C MET A 143 -16.39 4.32 -11.27
N LEU A 144 -16.67 4.11 -12.55
CA LEU A 144 -16.10 4.93 -13.66
C LEU A 144 -16.88 6.21 -13.95
N LYS A 145 -17.91 6.53 -13.18
CA LYS A 145 -18.77 7.71 -13.38
C LYS A 145 -18.23 8.94 -12.65
#